data_1b8025f92d10062bf98f8f6fe9d0799b
#
_entry.id   1b8025f92d10062bf98f8f6fe9d0799b
#
_cell.length_a   1.000
_cell.length_b   1.000
_cell.length_c   1.000
_cell.angle_alpha   90.00
_cell.angle_beta   90.00
_cell.angle_gamma   90.00
#
_symmetry.space_group_name_H-M   'P 1'
#
loop_
_entity.id
_entity.type
_entity.pdbx_description
1 polymer ?
#
loop_
_entity_poly.entity_id
_entity_poly.type
_entity_poly.pdbx_seq_one_letter_code
_entity_poly.pdbx_strand_id
1 'polypeptide(L)'
;VLGRFYLYSKRQTLKSVYRTVNDYYNNDKSENFEEKLEQIAIQNNFDILIRNNENVNIYTSNKDFYSTFGQMNEMTSRFNIGVGELIEQSDNFVIKKIKDSKNGITYILLSSTLDNGYLLYIRIPISSIQESVKISNNFLYLMAGFAILIAAVIVSYVSRKFTDPILELNDIAKKMSNLD
;
A
#
# COMPACT_ATOMS: atom_id res chain seq x y z
N VAL A 1 3.71 8.60 -8.22
CA VAL A 1 4.72 8.45 -7.15
C VAL A 1 4.13 7.73 -5.95
N LEU A 2 3.00 8.16 -5.40
CA LEU A 2 2.38 7.62 -4.19
C LEU A 2 2.00 6.13 -4.31
N GLY A 3 1.46 5.70 -5.46
CA GLY A 3 1.09 4.30 -5.70
C GLY A 3 2.29 3.35 -5.68
N ARG A 4 3.44 3.77 -6.20
CA ARG A 4 4.68 2.97 -6.15
C ARG A 4 5.22 2.85 -4.74
N PHE A 5 5.18 3.94 -3.96
CA PHE A 5 5.58 3.94 -2.56
C PHE A 5 4.69 3.02 -1.71
N TYR A 6 3.38 3.10 -1.93
CA TYR A 6 2.41 2.26 -1.21
C TYR A 6 2.60 0.77 -1.53
N LEU A 7 2.79 0.42 -2.81
CA LEU A 7 3.12 -0.94 -3.23
C LEU A 7 4.42 -1.43 -2.60
N TYR A 8 5.44 -0.59 -2.57
CA TYR A 8 6.71 -0.91 -1.91
C TYR A 8 6.52 -1.18 -0.41
N SER A 9 5.80 -0.30 0.29
CA SER A 9 5.49 -0.46 1.72
C SER A 9 4.74 -1.77 2.00
N LYS A 10 3.70 -2.09 1.21
CA LYS A 10 2.93 -3.34 1.38
C LYS A 10 3.76 -4.59 1.08
N ARG A 11 4.68 -4.53 0.11
CA ARG A 11 5.64 -5.62 -0.13
C ARG A 11 6.55 -5.86 1.08
N GLN A 12 7.02 -4.81 1.73
CA GLN A 12 7.83 -4.94 2.95
C GLN A 12 7.01 -5.57 4.09
N THR A 13 5.74 -5.17 4.22
CA THR A 13 4.84 -5.77 5.21
C THR A 13 4.60 -7.26 4.91
N LEU A 14 4.36 -7.65 3.65
CA LEU A 14 4.24 -9.06 3.25
C LEU A 14 5.47 -9.89 3.65
N LYS A 15 6.67 -9.35 3.41
CA LYS A 15 7.93 -10.01 3.80
C LYS A 15 8.10 -10.10 5.32
N SER A 16 7.67 -9.08 6.06
CA SER A 16 7.70 -9.09 7.53
C SER A 16 6.77 -10.16 8.07
N VAL A 17 5.54 -10.27 7.54
CA VAL A 17 4.58 -11.31 7.94
C VAL A 17 5.12 -12.71 7.61
N TYR A 18 5.72 -12.90 6.41
CA TYR A 18 6.38 -14.16 6.07
C TYR A 18 7.43 -14.55 7.12
N ARG A 19 8.32 -13.63 7.51
CA ARG A 19 9.35 -13.90 8.51
C ARG A 19 8.75 -14.25 9.86
N THR A 20 7.75 -13.48 10.32
CA THR A 20 7.05 -13.75 11.60
C THR A 20 6.41 -15.13 11.61
N VAL A 21 5.77 -15.55 10.51
CA VAL A 21 5.15 -16.87 10.39
C VAL A 21 6.21 -17.98 10.37
N ASN A 22 7.30 -17.78 9.60
CA ASN A 22 8.38 -18.74 9.49
C ASN A 22 9.07 -18.95 10.84
N ASP A 23 9.40 -17.86 11.54
CA ASP A 23 10.04 -17.91 12.86
C ASP A 23 9.17 -18.62 13.89
N TYR A 24 7.86 -18.38 13.87
CA TYR A 24 6.93 -19.05 14.76
C TYR A 24 6.91 -20.57 14.57
N TYR A 25 6.79 -21.01 13.32
CA TYR A 25 6.71 -22.46 13.05
C TYR A 25 8.05 -23.18 13.26
N ASN A 26 9.17 -22.43 13.33
CA ASN A 26 10.48 -23.00 13.61
C ASN A 26 10.84 -22.99 15.10
N ASN A 27 10.53 -21.92 15.83
CA ASN A 27 11.13 -21.67 17.15
C ASN A 27 10.13 -21.49 18.29
N ASP A 28 8.90 -21.08 18.05
CA ASP A 28 8.01 -20.65 19.13
C ASP A 28 6.54 -20.97 18.85
N LYS A 29 6.02 -21.98 19.55
CA LYS A 29 4.59 -22.30 19.56
C LYS A 29 3.88 -21.53 20.68
N SER A 30 3.82 -20.19 20.58
CA SER A 30 3.03 -19.39 21.52
C SER A 30 1.54 -19.70 21.37
N GLU A 31 0.82 -19.86 22.47
CA GLU A 31 -0.61 -20.24 22.50
C GLU A 31 -1.54 -19.26 21.77
N ASN A 32 -1.11 -18.01 21.51
CA ASN A 32 -1.94 -16.95 20.92
C ASN A 32 -1.55 -16.60 19.47
N PHE A 33 -0.89 -17.49 18.76
CA PHE A 33 -0.37 -17.16 17.42
C PHE A 33 -1.47 -16.96 16.38
N GLU A 34 -2.53 -17.76 16.40
CA GLU A 34 -3.67 -17.63 15.49
C GLU A 34 -4.36 -16.26 15.67
N GLU A 35 -4.55 -15.83 16.91
CA GLU A 35 -5.10 -14.50 17.22
C GLU A 35 -4.21 -13.38 16.69
N LYS A 36 -2.90 -13.53 16.83
CA LYS A 36 -1.92 -12.58 16.29
C LYS A 36 -1.95 -12.53 14.77
N LEU A 37 -2.09 -13.68 14.10
CA LEU A 37 -2.24 -13.73 12.64
C LEU A 37 -3.54 -13.08 12.18
N GLU A 38 -4.63 -13.28 12.91
CA GLU A 38 -5.91 -12.65 12.59
C GLU A 38 -5.82 -11.11 12.73
N GLN A 39 -5.20 -10.61 13.80
CA GLN A 39 -4.95 -9.18 13.96
C GLN A 39 -4.12 -8.60 12.81
N ILE A 40 -3.03 -9.29 12.42
CA ILE A 40 -2.18 -8.88 11.29
C ILE A 40 -2.99 -8.86 9.97
N ALA A 41 -3.82 -9.87 9.75
CA ALA A 41 -4.68 -9.97 8.57
C ALA A 41 -5.67 -8.81 8.49
N ILE A 42 -6.37 -8.51 9.58
CA ILE A 42 -7.35 -7.42 9.68
C ILE A 42 -6.68 -6.05 9.50
N GLN A 43 -5.62 -5.76 10.27
CA GLN A 43 -4.94 -4.46 10.24
C GLN A 43 -4.35 -4.11 8.86
N ASN A 44 -3.91 -5.10 8.13
CA ASN A 44 -3.26 -4.89 6.83
C ASN A 44 -4.17 -5.19 5.64
N ASN A 45 -5.40 -5.65 5.87
CA ASN A 45 -6.32 -6.13 4.85
C ASN A 45 -5.70 -7.26 4.00
N PHE A 46 -5.09 -8.24 4.68
CA PHE A 46 -4.49 -9.42 4.09
C PHE A 46 -5.38 -10.65 4.28
N ASP A 47 -5.43 -11.49 3.26
CA ASP A 47 -5.89 -12.86 3.40
C ASP A 47 -4.67 -13.78 3.56
N ILE A 48 -4.63 -14.54 4.65
CA ILE A 48 -3.54 -15.46 4.98
C ILE A 48 -4.07 -16.89 4.93
N LEU A 49 -3.33 -17.78 4.26
CA LEU A 49 -3.60 -19.22 4.20
C LEU A 49 -2.31 -19.99 4.48
N ILE A 50 -2.36 -20.91 5.42
CA ILE A 50 -1.26 -21.82 5.76
C ILE A 50 -1.74 -23.25 5.58
N ARG A 51 -0.92 -24.06 4.86
CA ARG A 51 -1.18 -25.48 4.61
C ARG A 51 0.00 -26.31 5.08
N ASN A 52 -0.29 -27.54 5.53
CA ASN A 52 0.75 -28.51 5.78
C ASN A 52 1.23 -29.19 4.48
N ASN A 53 2.18 -30.10 4.60
CA ASN A 53 2.77 -30.85 3.48
C ASN A 53 1.76 -31.79 2.80
N GLU A 54 0.65 -32.10 3.44
CA GLU A 54 -0.44 -32.92 2.93
C GLU A 54 -1.56 -32.08 2.28
N ASN A 55 -1.32 -30.76 2.07
CA ASN A 55 -2.29 -29.80 1.56
C ASN A 55 -3.53 -29.59 2.45
N VAL A 56 -3.45 -29.96 3.74
CA VAL A 56 -4.50 -29.66 4.72
C VAL A 56 -4.34 -28.24 5.21
N ASN A 57 -5.46 -27.50 5.28
CA ASN A 57 -5.43 -26.14 5.82
C ASN A 57 -5.21 -26.16 7.34
N ILE A 58 -4.13 -25.54 7.76
CA ILE A 58 -3.80 -25.32 9.18
C ILE A 58 -4.43 -24.02 9.67
N TYR A 59 -4.39 -22.98 8.84
CA TYR A 59 -4.95 -21.66 9.16
C TYR A 59 -5.49 -20.98 7.90
N THR A 60 -6.61 -20.28 8.03
CA THR A 60 -7.10 -19.34 7.01
C THR A 60 -7.82 -18.18 7.66
N SER A 61 -7.43 -16.95 7.31
CA SER A 61 -8.13 -15.73 7.73
C SER A 61 -9.41 -15.47 6.91
N ASN A 62 -9.54 -16.10 5.72
CA ASN A 62 -10.67 -15.89 4.81
C ASN A 62 -11.05 -17.21 4.12
N LYS A 63 -12.28 -17.67 4.34
CA LYS A 63 -12.81 -18.92 3.76
C LYS A 63 -12.90 -18.87 2.22
N ASP A 64 -13.17 -17.70 1.65
CA ASP A 64 -13.25 -17.53 0.20
C ASP A 64 -11.88 -17.62 -0.47
N PHE A 65 -10.81 -17.29 0.26
CA PHE A 65 -9.45 -17.48 -0.21
C PHE A 65 -9.14 -18.96 -0.49
N TYR A 66 -9.60 -19.83 0.38
CA TYR A 66 -9.46 -21.28 0.20
C TYR A 66 -10.17 -21.80 -1.06
N SER A 67 -11.41 -21.38 -1.30
CA SER A 67 -12.20 -21.85 -2.44
C SER A 67 -11.57 -21.50 -3.79
N THR A 68 -10.91 -20.36 -3.86
CA THR A 68 -10.18 -19.90 -5.05
C THR A 68 -8.91 -20.73 -5.27
N PHE A 69 -8.18 -21.04 -4.18
CA PHE A 69 -6.92 -21.81 -4.23
C PHE A 69 -7.13 -23.32 -4.36
N GLY A 70 -8.22 -23.86 -3.83
CA GLY A 70 -8.52 -25.29 -3.92
C GLY A 70 -8.67 -25.80 -5.36
N GLN A 71 -9.12 -24.94 -6.28
CA GLN A 71 -9.23 -25.27 -7.70
C GLN A 71 -7.93 -25.06 -8.49
N MET A 72 -6.98 -24.28 -7.98
CA MET A 72 -5.69 -24.03 -8.63
C MET A 72 -4.61 -25.06 -8.29
N ASN A 73 -4.83 -25.92 -7.30
CA ASN A 73 -3.76 -26.69 -6.64
C ASN A 73 -3.47 -28.06 -7.24
N GLU A 74 -4.26 -28.57 -8.16
CA GLU A 74 -3.97 -29.89 -8.74
C GLU A 74 -2.87 -29.87 -9.82
N MET A 75 -2.44 -28.69 -10.29
CA MET A 75 -1.54 -28.60 -11.45
C MET A 75 -0.21 -27.85 -11.23
N THR A 76 0.10 -27.32 -10.08
CA THR A 76 1.31 -26.47 -10.00
C THR A 76 2.21 -26.75 -8.80
N SER A 77 3.30 -27.46 -9.10
CA SER A 77 4.46 -27.62 -8.22
C SER A 77 5.00 -26.29 -7.67
N ARG A 78 5.16 -26.28 -6.42
CA ARG A 78 5.92 -25.49 -5.44
C ARG A 78 6.04 -23.97 -5.57
N PHE A 79 5.96 -23.30 -6.69
CA PHE A 79 6.05 -21.84 -6.85
C PHE A 79 5.45 -21.34 -8.17
N ASN A 80 4.95 -22.23 -8.97
CA ASN A 80 4.44 -21.88 -10.28
C ASN A 80 2.93 -21.76 -10.24
N ILE A 81 2.42 -20.74 -9.57
CA ILE A 81 1.06 -20.28 -9.78
C ILE A 81 1.05 -19.73 -11.20
N GLY A 82 0.67 -20.60 -12.16
CA GLY A 82 0.97 -20.46 -13.58
C GLY A 82 0.34 -19.26 -14.29
N VAL A 83 -0.40 -18.39 -13.58
CA VAL A 83 -1.09 -17.25 -14.17
C VAL A 83 -0.87 -16.02 -13.29
N GLY A 84 0.08 -15.19 -13.66
CA GLY A 84 0.31 -13.90 -12.98
C GLY A 84 1.60 -13.22 -13.41
N GLU A 85 1.60 -11.89 -13.31
CA GLU A 85 2.77 -11.07 -13.56
C GLU A 85 3.73 -11.19 -12.36
N LEU A 86 4.98 -11.61 -12.61
CA LEU A 86 6.01 -11.70 -11.59
C LEU A 86 6.43 -10.30 -11.14
N ILE A 87 6.35 -10.04 -9.84
CA ILE A 87 6.78 -8.76 -9.23
C ILE A 87 8.15 -8.91 -8.59
N GLU A 88 8.36 -10.01 -7.83
CA GLU A 88 9.61 -10.27 -7.12
C GLU A 88 9.76 -11.77 -6.88
N GLN A 89 10.98 -12.26 -6.99
CA GLN A 89 11.34 -13.65 -6.70
C GLN A 89 12.58 -13.68 -5.82
N SER A 90 12.54 -14.51 -4.78
CA SER A 90 13.64 -14.82 -3.89
C SER A 90 13.71 -16.34 -3.72
N ASP A 91 14.75 -16.84 -3.10
CA ASP A 91 14.91 -18.29 -2.84
C ASP A 91 13.76 -18.84 -1.98
N ASN A 92 13.22 -18.03 -1.09
CA ASN A 92 12.24 -18.48 -0.08
C ASN A 92 10.79 -18.06 -0.40
N PHE A 93 10.57 -17.10 -1.29
CA PHE A 93 9.23 -16.63 -1.63
C PHE A 93 9.12 -16.08 -3.06
N VAL A 94 7.92 -16.07 -3.58
CA VAL A 94 7.58 -15.45 -4.85
C VAL A 94 6.41 -14.50 -4.65
N ILE A 95 6.52 -13.28 -5.19
CA ILE A 95 5.43 -12.28 -5.21
C ILE A 95 4.95 -12.11 -6.64
N LYS A 96 3.67 -12.35 -6.88
CA LYS A 96 3.01 -12.22 -8.18
C LYS A 96 1.78 -11.34 -8.08
N LYS A 97 1.45 -10.72 -9.20
CA LYS A 97 0.15 -10.08 -9.42
C LYS A 97 -0.75 -11.06 -10.13
N ILE A 98 -1.86 -11.42 -9.52
CA ILE A 98 -2.83 -12.39 -10.03
C ILE A 98 -4.19 -11.75 -10.17
N LYS A 99 -4.97 -12.18 -11.16
CA LYS A 99 -6.38 -11.80 -11.31
C LYS A 99 -7.25 -12.97 -10.99
N ASP A 100 -8.18 -12.78 -10.05
CA ASP A 100 -9.19 -13.78 -9.74
C ASP A 100 -10.24 -13.81 -10.84
N SER A 101 -10.40 -14.96 -11.48
CA SER A 101 -11.34 -15.17 -12.59
C SER A 101 -12.81 -15.15 -12.14
N LYS A 102 -13.10 -15.39 -10.86
CA LYS A 102 -14.48 -15.42 -10.34
C LYS A 102 -15.04 -14.02 -10.06
N ASN A 103 -14.25 -13.19 -9.40
CA ASN A 103 -14.69 -11.84 -8.99
C ASN A 103 -14.05 -10.70 -9.79
N GLY A 104 -13.09 -11.01 -10.69
CA GLY A 104 -12.39 -10.04 -11.51
C GLY A 104 -11.39 -9.16 -10.73
N ILE A 105 -11.24 -9.38 -9.43
CA ILE A 105 -10.35 -8.61 -8.56
C ILE A 105 -8.90 -9.02 -8.82
N THR A 106 -8.03 -8.02 -8.85
CA THR A 106 -6.58 -8.25 -8.97
C THR A 106 -5.94 -8.19 -7.58
N TYR A 107 -5.11 -9.18 -7.29
CA TYR A 107 -4.40 -9.33 -6.02
C TYR A 107 -2.88 -9.31 -6.23
N ILE A 108 -2.16 -8.89 -5.20
CA ILE A 108 -0.75 -9.23 -5.02
C ILE A 108 -0.71 -10.44 -4.10
N LEU A 109 -0.07 -11.50 -4.55
CA LEU A 109 0.07 -12.76 -3.85
C LEU A 109 1.53 -13.03 -3.52
N LEU A 110 1.82 -13.26 -2.25
CA LEU A 110 3.08 -13.86 -1.80
C LEU A 110 2.85 -15.35 -1.60
N SER A 111 3.70 -16.17 -2.18
CA SER A 111 3.73 -17.63 -2.00
C SER A 111 5.09 -18.03 -1.48
N SER A 112 5.14 -18.84 -0.45
CA SER A 112 6.38 -19.28 0.19
C SER A 112 6.25 -20.71 0.70
N THR A 113 7.37 -21.42 0.77
CA THR A 113 7.50 -22.63 1.59
C THR A 113 8.27 -22.24 2.85
N LEU A 114 7.67 -22.50 4.02
CA LEU A 114 8.32 -22.29 5.31
C LEU A 114 9.39 -23.37 5.55
N ASP A 115 10.32 -23.11 6.47
CA ASP A 115 11.43 -24.02 6.76
C ASP A 115 10.96 -25.40 7.28
N ASN A 116 9.78 -25.45 7.93
CA ASN A 116 9.14 -26.69 8.36
C ASN A 116 8.41 -27.44 7.22
N GLY A 117 8.47 -26.92 5.99
CA GLY A 117 7.83 -27.46 4.81
C GLY A 117 6.37 -27.02 4.59
N TYR A 118 5.78 -26.24 5.49
CA TYR A 118 4.43 -25.73 5.30
C TYR A 118 4.39 -24.69 4.19
N LEU A 119 3.23 -24.60 3.51
CA LEU A 119 3.00 -23.63 2.45
C LEU A 119 2.26 -22.42 3.02
N LEU A 120 2.82 -21.24 2.82
CA LEU A 120 2.25 -19.95 3.21
C LEU A 120 1.83 -19.17 1.97
N TYR A 121 0.60 -18.70 1.97
CA TYR A 121 0.06 -17.80 0.96
C TYR A 121 -0.51 -16.57 1.64
N ILE A 122 -0.11 -15.38 1.18
CA ILE A 122 -0.64 -14.10 1.65
C ILE A 122 -1.06 -13.29 0.44
N ARG A 123 -2.31 -12.83 0.39
CA ARG A 123 -2.79 -11.98 -0.70
C ARG A 123 -3.36 -10.66 -0.19
N ILE A 124 -3.27 -9.63 -1.02
CA ILE A 124 -3.88 -8.32 -0.81
C ILE A 124 -4.57 -7.85 -2.08
N PRO A 125 -5.82 -7.36 -2.05
CA PRO A 125 -6.50 -6.83 -3.23
C PRO A 125 -5.89 -5.49 -3.67
N ILE A 126 -5.59 -5.35 -4.97
CA ILE A 126 -5.03 -4.11 -5.53
C ILE A 126 -6.06 -2.98 -5.51
N SER A 127 -7.35 -3.28 -5.59
CA SER A 127 -8.44 -2.30 -5.47
C SER A 127 -8.33 -1.50 -4.18
N SER A 128 -8.07 -2.14 -3.05
CA SER A 128 -7.85 -1.48 -1.75
C SER A 128 -6.65 -0.53 -1.77
N ILE A 129 -5.60 -0.89 -2.50
CA ILE A 129 -4.41 -0.06 -2.67
C ILE A 129 -4.75 1.20 -3.50
N GLN A 130 -5.44 1.02 -4.61
CA GLN A 130 -5.82 2.12 -5.51
C GLN A 130 -6.79 3.09 -4.85
N GLU A 131 -7.73 2.58 -4.07
CA GLU A 131 -8.70 3.40 -3.34
C GLU A 131 -8.02 4.24 -2.26
N SER A 132 -7.13 3.67 -1.45
CA SER A 132 -6.36 4.39 -0.44
C SER A 132 -5.49 5.49 -1.06
N VAL A 133 -4.84 5.21 -2.19
CA VAL A 133 -4.03 6.18 -2.93
C VAL A 133 -4.88 7.32 -3.50
N LYS A 134 -6.06 7.00 -4.02
CA LYS A 134 -7.00 8.01 -4.57
C LYS A 134 -7.48 8.97 -3.49
N ILE A 135 -7.88 8.45 -2.32
CA ILE A 135 -8.30 9.25 -1.17
C ILE A 135 -7.17 10.17 -0.72
N SER A 136 -5.97 9.63 -0.56
CA SER A 136 -4.79 10.40 -0.16
C SER A 136 -4.42 11.49 -1.16
N ASN A 137 -4.47 11.21 -2.46
CA ASN A 137 -4.22 12.20 -3.50
C ASN A 137 -5.26 13.33 -3.48
N ASN A 138 -6.55 13.00 -3.34
CA ASN A 138 -7.61 14.00 -3.25
C ASN A 138 -7.42 14.93 -2.05
N PHE A 139 -7.01 14.38 -0.90
CA PHE A 139 -6.68 15.17 0.29
C PHE A 139 -5.50 16.10 0.03
N LEU A 140 -4.43 15.62 -0.62
CA LEU A 140 -3.27 16.45 -0.98
C LEU A 140 -3.64 17.60 -1.92
N TYR A 141 -4.50 17.36 -2.92
CA TYR A 141 -4.97 18.41 -3.82
C TYR A 141 -5.81 19.47 -3.10
N LEU A 142 -6.65 19.04 -2.16
CA LEU A 142 -7.44 19.95 -1.34
C LEU A 142 -6.53 20.82 -0.46
N MET A 143 -5.54 20.23 0.21
CA MET A 143 -4.58 20.96 1.03
C MET A 143 -3.72 21.94 0.20
N ALA A 144 -3.30 21.53 -1.00
CA ALA A 144 -2.57 22.41 -1.91
C ALA A 144 -3.42 23.60 -2.35
N GLY A 145 -4.71 23.38 -2.65
CA GLY A 145 -5.66 24.44 -2.97
C GLY A 145 -5.80 25.47 -1.83
N PHE A 146 -5.96 25.01 -0.60
CA PHE A 146 -6.00 25.90 0.57
C PHE A 146 -4.71 26.68 0.76
N ALA A 147 -3.55 26.04 0.59
CA ALA A 147 -2.27 26.72 0.70
C ALA A 147 -2.10 27.85 -0.33
N ILE A 148 -2.54 27.61 -1.57
CA ILE A 148 -2.51 28.62 -2.64
C ILE A 148 -3.44 29.80 -2.30
N LEU A 149 -4.65 29.56 -1.79
CA LEU A 149 -5.60 30.59 -1.40
C LEU A 149 -5.01 31.46 -0.26
N ILE A 150 -4.44 30.85 0.77
CA ILE A 150 -3.80 31.56 1.87
C ILE A 150 -2.65 32.40 1.36
N ALA A 151 -1.79 31.84 0.50
CA ALA A 151 -0.68 32.58 -0.10
C ALA A 151 -1.16 33.79 -0.92
N ALA A 152 -2.21 33.62 -1.72
CA ALA A 152 -2.79 34.71 -2.51
C ALA A 152 -3.31 35.86 -1.63
N VAL A 153 -3.98 35.53 -0.51
CA VAL A 153 -4.46 36.54 0.45
C VAL A 153 -3.29 37.29 1.09
N ILE A 154 -2.25 36.58 1.52
CA ILE A 154 -1.06 37.18 2.14
C ILE A 154 -0.36 38.13 1.14
N VAL A 155 -0.11 37.64 -0.09
CA VAL A 155 0.53 38.44 -1.14
C VAL A 155 -0.31 39.67 -1.47
N SER A 156 -1.62 39.57 -1.58
CA SER A 156 -2.51 40.69 -1.84
C SER A 156 -2.46 41.73 -0.71
N TYR A 157 -2.46 41.25 0.53
CA TYR A 157 -2.36 42.14 1.70
C TYR A 157 -1.01 42.87 1.75
N VAL A 158 0.07 42.15 1.57
CA VAL A 158 1.44 42.72 1.56
C VAL A 158 1.61 43.69 0.41
N SER A 159 1.13 43.35 -0.79
CA SER A 159 1.18 44.25 -1.96
C SER A 159 0.50 45.56 -1.69
N ARG A 160 -0.73 45.56 -1.19
CA ARG A 160 -1.46 46.81 -0.88
C ARG A 160 -0.76 47.64 0.21
N LYS A 161 -0.25 46.97 1.24
CA LYS A 161 0.36 47.68 2.37
C LYS A 161 1.73 48.35 2.06
N PHE A 162 2.48 47.75 1.15
CA PHE A 162 3.83 48.23 0.81
C PHE A 162 3.91 48.91 -0.54
N THR A 163 3.18 48.46 -1.54
CA THR A 163 3.28 49.02 -2.89
C THR A 163 2.52 50.32 -3.02
N ASP A 164 1.34 50.47 -2.41
CA ASP A 164 0.56 51.70 -2.49
C ASP A 164 1.30 52.92 -1.90
N PRO A 165 1.92 52.85 -0.69
CA PRO A 165 2.72 53.98 -0.16
C PRO A 165 3.94 54.33 -1.02
N ILE A 166 4.59 53.33 -1.64
CA ILE A 166 5.76 53.56 -2.51
C ILE A 166 5.32 54.30 -3.79
N LEU A 167 4.18 53.94 -4.37
CA LEU A 167 3.63 54.63 -5.54
C LEU A 167 3.25 56.07 -5.20
N GLU A 168 2.64 56.32 -4.04
CA GLU A 168 2.27 57.65 -3.58
C GLU A 168 3.54 58.55 -3.38
N LEU A 169 4.59 57.99 -2.78
CA LEU A 169 5.87 58.71 -2.63
C LEU A 169 6.50 59.01 -4.01
N ASN A 170 6.44 58.10 -4.95
CA ASN A 170 6.94 58.32 -6.30
C ASN A 170 6.18 59.42 -7.04
N ASP A 171 4.83 59.44 -6.90
CA ASP A 171 4.01 60.51 -7.47
C ASP A 171 4.25 61.89 -6.87
N ILE A 172 4.51 61.96 -5.56
CA ILE A 172 4.88 63.18 -4.88
C ILE A 172 6.26 63.67 -5.39
N ALA A 173 7.25 62.79 -5.46
CA ALA A 173 8.58 63.12 -5.98
C ALA A 173 8.52 63.62 -7.44
N LYS A 174 7.69 63.01 -8.28
CA LYS A 174 7.48 63.43 -9.66
C LYS A 174 6.79 64.80 -9.79
N LYS A 175 5.86 65.10 -8.90
CA LYS A 175 5.21 66.43 -8.85
C LYS A 175 6.17 67.48 -8.39
N MET A 176 7.07 67.22 -7.44
CA MET A 176 8.08 68.13 -6.98
C MET A 176 9.15 68.42 -8.05
N SER A 177 9.55 67.40 -8.84
CA SER A 177 10.50 67.57 -9.95
C SER A 177 9.95 68.38 -11.14
N ASN A 178 8.64 68.50 -11.26
CA ASN A 178 8.01 69.29 -12.35
C ASN A 178 7.64 70.72 -11.92
N LEU A 179 7.96 71.15 -10.69
CA LEU A 179 7.71 72.47 -10.15
C LEU A 179 8.95 73.37 -10.17
N ASP A 180 10.08 72.85 -10.61
CA ASP A 180 11.32 73.61 -10.97
C ASP A 180 11.33 73.82 -12.50
#